data_9cd3b4af65d6677592f41ea95fddb7ff
#
_entry.id   9cd3b4af65d6677592f41ea95fddb7ff
#
_cell.length_a   1.000
_cell.length_b   1.000
_cell.length_c   1.000
_cell.angle_alpha   90.00
_cell.angle_beta   90.00
_cell.angle_gamma   90.00
#
_symmetry.space_group_name_H-M   'P 1'
#
loop_
_entity.id
_entity.type
_entity.pdbx_description
1 polymer ?
#
loop_
_entity_poly.entity_id
_entity_poly.type
_entity_poly.pdbx_seq_one_letter_code
_entity_poly.pdbx_strand_id
1 'polypeptide(L)'
;AWQNERGSAASFGAAGRLPYRVRPLMTPTELKVYDRLLRALPEHMIFTQVQVSRVLEAPAENNRYWFNLICRLSYDFVVCDLDGVPIAAIEIDDATHNLPERMEADQRKNRATEDAGIAILRWPVHALPNVRQIRQIIARCQSSR
;
A
#
# COMPACT_ATOMS: atom_id res chain seq x y z
N ALA A 1 -1.94 2.88 -27.45
CA ALA A 1 -1.86 3.76 -26.27
C ALA A 1 -0.60 4.61 -26.30
N TRP A 2 0.55 4.01 -26.54
CA TRP A 2 1.84 4.73 -26.58
C TRP A 2 1.99 5.71 -27.74
N GLN A 3 1.30 5.49 -28.86
CA GLN A 3 1.39 6.37 -30.03
C GLN A 3 0.59 7.66 -29.85
N ASN A 4 -0.49 7.61 -29.06
CA ASN A 4 -1.26 8.81 -28.75
C ASN A 4 -0.55 9.73 -27.74
N GLU A 5 0.29 9.15 -26.87
CA GLU A 5 1.06 9.94 -25.91
C GLU A 5 2.19 10.74 -26.55
N ARG A 6 2.73 10.27 -27.67
CA ARG A 6 3.77 11.03 -28.39
C ARG A 6 3.22 12.31 -29.04
N GLY A 7 1.99 12.26 -29.50
CA GLY A 7 1.32 13.46 -30.02
C GLY A 7 1.01 14.47 -28.91
N SER A 8 0.67 13.95 -27.73
CA SER A 8 0.40 14.75 -26.55
C SER A 8 1.67 15.39 -25.96
N ALA A 9 2.79 14.65 -25.96
CA ALA A 9 4.06 15.16 -25.44
C ALA A 9 4.59 16.37 -26.22
N ALA A 10 4.36 16.40 -27.53
CA ALA A 10 4.76 17.53 -28.35
C ALA A 10 3.99 18.83 -28.00
N SER A 11 2.77 18.71 -27.45
CA SER A 11 1.96 19.86 -27.05
C SER A 11 2.35 20.41 -25.68
N PHE A 12 3.10 19.67 -24.85
CA PHE A 12 3.52 20.15 -23.53
C PHE A 12 4.40 21.39 -23.61
N GLY A 13 5.33 21.42 -24.57
CA GLY A 13 6.23 22.57 -24.76
C GLY A 13 5.52 23.83 -25.21
N ALA A 14 4.36 23.73 -25.85
CA ALA A 14 3.57 24.85 -26.33
C ALA A 14 2.55 25.36 -25.32
N ALA A 15 2.08 24.52 -24.39
CA ALA A 15 1.00 24.83 -23.47
C ALA A 15 1.43 25.59 -22.20
N GLY A 16 2.72 25.65 -21.88
CA GLY A 16 3.26 26.28 -20.67
C GLY A 16 2.95 25.48 -19.41
N ARG A 17 1.83 25.75 -18.73
CA ARG A 17 1.48 25.07 -17.47
C ARG A 17 0.66 23.80 -17.71
N LEU A 18 1.05 22.71 -17.04
CA LEU A 18 0.27 21.48 -17.06
C LEU A 18 -0.94 21.57 -16.12
N PRO A 19 -2.05 20.86 -16.39
CA PRO A 19 -3.32 21.03 -15.66
C PRO A 19 -3.42 20.28 -14.34
N TYR A 20 -2.33 19.86 -13.77
CA TYR A 20 -2.33 19.06 -12.55
C TYR A 20 -2.59 19.90 -11.30
N ARG A 21 -3.25 19.29 -10.33
CA ARG A 21 -3.57 19.91 -9.04
C ARG A 21 -3.05 19.04 -7.90
N VAL A 22 -2.67 19.68 -6.82
CA VAL A 22 -2.34 18.98 -5.56
C VAL A 22 -3.63 18.45 -4.95
N ARG A 23 -3.57 17.24 -4.42
CA ARG A 23 -4.64 16.66 -3.62
C ARG A 23 -4.07 16.09 -2.32
N PRO A 24 -4.90 15.95 -1.28
CA PRO A 24 -4.45 15.29 -0.05
C PRO A 24 -3.96 13.87 -0.32
N LEU A 25 -2.85 13.50 0.31
CA LEU A 25 -2.29 12.16 0.15
C LEU A 25 -3.15 11.09 0.83
N MET A 26 -3.80 11.46 1.92
CA MET A 26 -4.61 10.54 2.73
C MET A 26 -6.03 11.09 2.91
N THR A 27 -7.00 10.18 2.99
CA THR A 27 -8.38 10.49 3.39
C THR A 27 -8.44 10.82 4.88
N PRO A 28 -9.54 11.44 5.38
CA PRO A 28 -9.70 11.67 6.82
C PRO A 28 -9.60 10.37 7.66
N THR A 29 -10.12 9.26 7.18
CA THR A 29 -10.01 7.96 7.85
C THR A 29 -8.57 7.48 7.90
N GLU A 30 -7.85 7.58 6.80
CA GLU A 30 -6.43 7.23 6.73
C GLU A 30 -5.58 8.12 7.65
N LEU A 31 -5.87 9.41 7.74
CA LEU A 31 -5.19 10.33 8.66
C LEU A 31 -5.38 9.89 10.12
N LYS A 32 -6.58 9.46 10.49
CA LYS A 32 -6.87 8.95 11.82
C LYS A 32 -6.04 7.70 12.14
N VAL A 33 -5.97 6.77 11.20
CA VAL A 33 -5.16 5.55 11.35
C VAL A 33 -3.68 5.88 11.43
N TYR A 34 -3.21 6.78 10.57
CA TYR A 34 -1.82 7.22 10.57
C TYR A 34 -1.40 7.81 11.92
N ASP A 35 -2.23 8.69 12.49
CA ASP A 35 -1.97 9.25 13.82
C ASP A 35 -1.88 8.16 14.90
N ARG A 36 -2.77 7.19 14.87
CA ARG A 36 -2.73 6.06 15.81
C ARG A 36 -1.50 5.19 15.63
N LEU A 37 -1.09 4.95 14.39
CA LEU A 37 0.13 4.19 14.08
C LEU A 37 1.38 4.89 14.64
N LEU A 38 1.50 6.18 14.44
CA LEU A 38 2.63 6.96 14.96
C LEU A 38 2.69 6.91 16.49
N ARG A 39 1.55 7.00 17.16
CA ARG A 39 1.49 6.94 18.62
C ARG A 39 1.76 5.55 19.16
N ALA A 40 1.29 4.52 18.46
CA ALA A 40 1.46 3.14 18.91
C ALA A 40 2.88 2.62 18.70
N LEU A 41 3.56 3.11 17.67
CA LEU A 41 4.79 2.51 17.15
C LEU A 41 5.92 3.54 17.00
N PRO A 42 6.38 4.12 18.15
CA PRO A 42 7.42 5.16 18.10
C PRO A 42 8.78 4.63 17.63
N GLU A 43 9.00 3.32 17.67
CA GLU A 43 10.25 2.68 17.24
C GLU A 43 10.12 1.99 15.88
N HIS A 44 9.18 2.47 15.06
CA HIS A 44 8.95 1.93 13.72
C HIS A 44 8.85 3.07 12.71
N MET A 45 9.04 2.71 11.45
CA MET A 45 8.78 3.61 10.33
C MET A 45 7.40 3.29 9.76
N ILE A 46 6.60 4.33 9.51
CA ILE A 46 5.26 4.18 8.94
C ILE A 46 5.25 4.87 7.58
N PHE A 47 4.94 4.11 6.55
CA PHE A 47 4.81 4.60 5.19
C PHE A 47 3.38 4.48 4.71
N THR A 48 2.92 5.45 3.95
CA THR A 48 1.57 5.47 3.38
C THR A 48 1.60 5.32 1.88
N GLN A 49 0.59 4.67 1.31
CA GLN A 49 0.43 4.52 -0.14
C GLN A 49 1.66 3.91 -0.79
N VAL A 50 2.06 2.73 -0.32
CA VAL A 50 3.26 2.04 -0.77
C VAL A 50 2.92 1.04 -1.87
N GLN A 51 3.60 1.13 -2.98
CA GLN A 51 3.45 0.14 -4.05
C GLN A 51 3.91 -1.24 -3.57
N VAL A 52 3.16 -2.28 -3.91
CA VAL A 52 3.48 -3.66 -3.55
C VAL A 52 4.87 -4.05 -4.08
N SER A 53 5.22 -3.61 -5.28
CA SER A 53 6.53 -3.87 -5.89
C SER A 53 7.71 -3.23 -5.17
N ARG A 54 7.47 -2.32 -4.22
CA ARG A 54 8.51 -1.76 -3.35
C ARG A 54 8.76 -2.62 -2.12
N VAL A 55 7.80 -3.47 -1.77
CA VAL A 55 7.86 -4.34 -0.59
C VAL A 55 8.21 -5.77 -0.99
N LEU A 56 7.67 -6.23 -2.12
CA LEU A 56 7.87 -7.58 -2.63
C LEU A 56 8.72 -7.54 -3.90
N GLU A 57 9.77 -8.34 -3.91
CA GLU A 57 10.64 -8.50 -5.07
C GLU A 57 10.19 -9.71 -5.90
N ALA A 58 9.99 -9.50 -7.19
CA ALA A 58 9.68 -10.59 -8.09
C ALA A 58 10.93 -11.47 -8.34
N PRO A 59 10.78 -12.80 -8.49
CA PRO A 59 11.91 -13.67 -8.74
C PRO A 59 12.61 -13.34 -10.07
N ALA A 60 13.88 -13.68 -10.20
CA ALA A 60 14.65 -13.44 -11.42
C ALA A 60 14.06 -14.22 -12.61
N GLU A 61 13.63 -15.46 -12.38
CA GLU A 61 12.97 -16.30 -13.37
C GLU A 61 11.56 -15.80 -13.64
N ASN A 62 11.23 -15.54 -14.91
CA ASN A 62 9.96 -14.97 -15.32
C ASN A 62 9.63 -13.64 -14.60
N ASN A 63 10.65 -12.84 -14.34
CA ASN A 63 10.54 -11.60 -13.57
C ASN A 63 9.44 -10.69 -14.08
N ARG A 64 9.36 -10.50 -15.40
CA ARG A 64 8.35 -9.63 -16.01
C ARG A 64 6.92 -10.10 -15.73
N TYR A 65 6.69 -11.39 -15.82
CA TYR A 65 5.38 -11.97 -15.54
C TYR A 65 4.97 -11.72 -14.08
N TRP A 66 5.83 -12.08 -13.13
CA TRP A 66 5.54 -11.93 -11.72
C TRP A 66 5.45 -10.45 -11.29
N PHE A 67 6.32 -9.61 -11.84
CA PHE A 67 6.27 -8.17 -11.58
C PHE A 67 4.94 -7.56 -12.07
N ASN A 68 4.49 -7.93 -13.27
CA ASN A 68 3.26 -7.39 -13.83
C ASN A 68 2.01 -7.74 -13.00
N LEU A 69 2.04 -8.84 -12.26
CA LEU A 69 0.93 -9.22 -11.40
C LEU A 69 0.73 -8.29 -10.21
N ILE A 70 1.78 -7.60 -9.76
CA ILE A 70 1.76 -6.78 -8.56
C ILE A 70 2.06 -5.29 -8.80
N CYS A 71 2.55 -4.91 -9.96
CA CYS A 71 3.10 -3.56 -10.19
C CYS A 71 2.08 -2.42 -10.06
N ARG A 72 0.79 -2.72 -10.19
CA ARG A 72 -0.29 -1.71 -10.06
C ARG A 72 -0.97 -1.73 -8.69
N LEU A 73 -0.55 -2.63 -7.81
CA LEU A 73 -1.13 -2.77 -6.49
C LEU A 73 -0.37 -1.92 -5.47
N SER A 74 -1.08 -1.43 -4.47
CA SER A 74 -0.49 -0.66 -3.38
C SER A 74 -1.11 -1.05 -2.05
N TYR A 75 -0.38 -0.76 -0.97
CA TYR A 75 -0.88 -0.86 0.40
C TYR A 75 -1.23 0.52 0.92
N ASP A 76 -2.25 0.60 1.77
CA ASP A 76 -2.58 1.87 2.44
C ASP A 76 -1.47 2.29 3.39
N PHE A 77 -0.92 1.35 4.17
CA PHE A 77 0.22 1.58 5.05
C PHE A 77 1.16 0.38 5.06
N VAL A 78 2.44 0.66 5.29
CA VAL A 78 3.44 -0.37 5.57
C VAL A 78 4.19 0.04 6.84
N VAL A 79 4.27 -0.88 7.79
CA VAL A 79 5.04 -0.72 9.02
C VAL A 79 6.38 -1.41 8.81
N CYS A 80 7.45 -0.66 9.01
CA CYS A 80 8.82 -1.17 8.92
C CYS A 80 9.54 -1.03 10.26
N ASP A 81 10.57 -1.83 10.47
CA ASP A 81 11.53 -1.57 11.55
C ASP A 81 12.40 -0.34 11.24
N LEU A 82 13.31 0.02 12.13
CA LEU A 82 14.16 1.19 11.95
C LEU A 82 15.25 1.00 10.88
N ASP A 83 15.45 -0.22 10.40
CA ASP A 83 16.30 -0.52 9.25
C ASP A 83 15.54 -0.46 7.92
N GLY A 84 14.26 -0.13 7.98
CA GLY A 84 13.40 -0.05 6.79
C GLY A 84 12.87 -1.38 6.30
N VAL A 85 13.00 -2.44 7.09
CA VAL A 85 12.51 -3.77 6.71
C VAL A 85 11.01 -3.88 7.00
N PRO A 86 10.18 -4.24 6.01
CA PRO A 86 8.74 -4.38 6.22
C PRO A 86 8.39 -5.47 7.24
N ILE A 87 7.49 -5.12 8.15
CA ILE A 87 6.97 -6.02 9.19
C ILE A 87 5.53 -6.43 8.85
N ALA A 88 4.72 -5.45 8.47
CA ALA A 88 3.31 -5.66 8.19
C ALA A 88 2.81 -4.64 7.18
N ALA A 89 1.87 -5.05 6.35
CA ALA A 89 1.10 -4.18 5.48
C ALA A 89 -0.32 -4.02 6.04
N ILE A 90 -0.90 -2.85 5.90
CA ILE A 90 -2.21 -2.52 6.46
C ILE A 90 -3.12 -2.00 5.35
N GLU A 91 -4.34 -2.52 5.31
CA GLU A 91 -5.41 -2.08 4.43
C GLU A 91 -6.60 -1.62 5.27
N ILE A 92 -7.14 -0.47 4.91
CA ILE A 92 -8.38 0.03 5.50
C ILE A 92 -9.53 -0.43 4.61
N ASP A 93 -10.35 -1.32 5.12
CA ASP A 93 -11.43 -1.91 4.35
C ASP A 93 -12.71 -1.10 4.45
N ASP A 94 -13.14 -0.59 3.29
CA ASP A 94 -14.45 0.00 3.10
C ASP A 94 -15.34 -1.02 2.39
N ALA A 95 -16.50 -1.36 2.97
CA ALA A 95 -17.41 -2.38 2.48
C ALA A 95 -18.07 -2.07 1.12
N THR A 96 -17.85 -0.88 0.56
CA THR A 96 -18.56 -0.42 -0.65
C THR A 96 -17.93 -0.87 -1.98
N HIS A 97 -16.85 -1.64 -1.97
CA HIS A 97 -16.12 -1.99 -3.18
C HIS A 97 -16.02 -3.50 -3.42
N ASN A 98 -17.15 -4.10 -3.85
CA ASN A 98 -17.21 -5.52 -4.18
C ASN A 98 -17.22 -5.79 -5.69
N LEU A 99 -16.51 -4.99 -6.49
CA LEU A 99 -16.33 -5.28 -7.91
C LEU A 99 -15.44 -6.52 -8.07
N PRO A 100 -15.82 -7.50 -8.92
CA PRO A 100 -15.06 -8.73 -9.09
C PRO A 100 -13.57 -8.53 -9.41
N GLU A 101 -13.25 -7.53 -10.23
CA GLU A 101 -11.87 -7.21 -10.61
C GLU A 101 -11.04 -6.71 -9.41
N ARG A 102 -11.65 -5.92 -8.51
CA ARG A 102 -11.00 -5.46 -7.29
C ARG A 102 -10.82 -6.59 -6.28
N MET A 103 -11.80 -7.49 -6.19
CA MET A 103 -11.70 -8.66 -5.32
C MET A 103 -10.56 -9.57 -5.75
N GLU A 104 -10.40 -9.79 -7.05
CA GLU A 104 -9.30 -10.58 -7.59
C GLU A 104 -7.93 -9.93 -7.32
N ALA A 105 -7.82 -8.62 -7.54
CA ALA A 105 -6.61 -7.86 -7.26
C ALA A 105 -6.27 -7.90 -5.76
N ASP A 106 -7.28 -7.75 -4.89
CA ASP A 106 -7.11 -7.83 -3.44
C ASP A 106 -6.65 -9.21 -2.98
N GLN A 107 -7.24 -10.27 -3.53
CA GLN A 107 -6.83 -11.64 -3.23
C GLN A 107 -5.38 -11.90 -3.66
N ARG A 108 -5.00 -11.40 -4.84
CA ARG A 108 -3.63 -11.51 -5.33
C ARG A 108 -2.64 -10.80 -4.42
N LYS A 109 -2.98 -9.58 -3.99
CA LYS A 109 -2.17 -8.81 -3.06
C LYS A 109 -2.02 -9.52 -1.72
N ASN A 110 -3.11 -10.02 -1.16
CA ASN A 110 -3.10 -10.77 0.10
C ASN A 110 -2.18 -11.99 0.00
N ARG A 111 -2.39 -12.79 -1.03
CA ARG A 111 -1.65 -14.03 -1.22
C ARG A 111 -0.16 -13.78 -1.46
N ALA A 112 0.17 -12.83 -2.32
CA ALA A 112 1.57 -12.49 -2.58
C ALA A 112 2.28 -12.00 -1.32
N THR A 113 1.61 -11.19 -0.52
CA THR A 113 2.16 -10.63 0.71
C THR A 113 2.38 -11.71 1.77
N GLU A 114 1.38 -12.55 2.00
CA GLU A 114 1.45 -13.64 2.98
C GLU A 114 2.48 -14.69 2.58
N ASP A 115 2.53 -15.06 1.31
CA ASP A 115 3.51 -16.03 0.81
C ASP A 115 4.95 -15.51 0.91
N ALA A 116 5.15 -14.19 0.90
CA ALA A 116 6.44 -13.56 1.14
C ALA A 116 6.81 -13.47 2.63
N GLY A 117 5.92 -13.89 3.52
CA GLY A 117 6.15 -13.90 4.96
C GLY A 117 5.84 -12.60 5.69
N ILE A 118 5.10 -11.69 5.05
CA ILE A 118 4.69 -10.41 5.64
C ILE A 118 3.20 -10.49 5.99
N ALA A 119 2.85 -10.09 7.22
CA ALA A 119 1.46 -10.01 7.63
C ALA A 119 0.74 -8.91 6.86
N ILE A 120 -0.45 -9.23 6.34
CA ILE A 120 -1.36 -8.23 5.81
C ILE A 120 -2.55 -8.09 6.77
N LEU A 121 -2.74 -6.89 7.27
CA LEU A 121 -3.75 -6.56 8.27
C LEU A 121 -4.87 -5.79 7.60
N ARG A 122 -6.11 -6.24 7.78
CA ARG A 122 -7.27 -5.57 7.23
C ARG A 122 -8.14 -5.05 8.36
N TRP A 123 -8.32 -3.73 8.37
CA TRP A 123 -9.07 -3.05 9.41
C TRP A 123 -10.34 -2.43 8.83
N PRO A 124 -11.52 -2.91 9.22
CA PRO A 124 -12.77 -2.31 8.77
C PRO A 124 -12.90 -0.86 9.23
N VAL A 125 -13.40 0.01 8.38
CA VAL A 125 -13.58 1.43 8.71
C VAL A 125 -14.40 1.63 9.99
N HIS A 126 -15.40 0.77 10.22
CA HIS A 126 -16.28 0.85 11.40
C HIS A 126 -15.70 0.20 12.65
N ALA A 127 -14.56 -0.46 12.56
CA ALA A 127 -13.95 -1.18 13.68
C ALA A 127 -12.41 -1.02 13.66
N LEU A 128 -11.95 0.22 13.59
CA LEU A 128 -10.52 0.53 13.58
C LEU A 128 -9.89 0.24 14.95
N PRO A 129 -8.72 -0.40 14.99
CA PRO A 129 -8.05 -0.64 16.26
C PRO A 129 -7.58 0.67 16.91
N ASN A 130 -7.55 0.71 18.22
CA ASN A 130 -6.99 1.82 18.97
C ASN A 130 -5.46 1.66 19.11
N VAL A 131 -4.80 2.65 19.71
CA VAL A 131 -3.35 2.68 19.88
C VAL A 131 -2.82 1.43 20.59
N ARG A 132 -3.49 1.01 21.66
CA ARG A 132 -3.10 -0.17 22.43
C ARG A 132 -3.22 -1.46 21.60
N GLN A 133 -4.32 -1.59 20.89
CA GLN A 133 -4.55 -2.75 20.03
C GLN A 133 -3.53 -2.83 18.89
N ILE A 134 -3.21 -1.69 18.26
CA ILE A 134 -2.18 -1.63 17.21
C ILE A 134 -0.84 -2.11 17.74
N ARG A 135 -0.45 -1.65 18.93
CA ARG A 135 0.80 -2.07 19.56
C ARG A 135 0.86 -3.58 19.76
N GLN A 136 -0.24 -4.17 20.23
CA GLN A 136 -0.34 -5.61 20.43
C GLN A 136 -0.29 -6.37 19.09
N ILE A 137 -1.00 -5.89 18.09
CA ILE A 137 -1.04 -6.53 16.76
C ILE A 137 0.36 -6.58 16.14
N ILE A 138 1.07 -5.46 16.15
CA ILE A 138 2.42 -5.39 15.55
C ILE A 138 3.42 -6.22 16.35
N ALA A 139 3.31 -6.23 17.68
CA ALA A 139 4.16 -7.09 18.51
C ALA A 139 4.01 -8.57 18.14
N ARG A 140 2.78 -9.03 17.87
CA ARG A 140 2.52 -10.40 17.40
C ARG A 140 3.14 -10.66 16.03
N CYS A 141 3.06 -9.70 15.11
CA CYS A 141 3.67 -9.84 13.78
C CYS A 141 5.18 -10.01 13.89
N GLN A 142 5.83 -9.32 14.82
CA GLN A 142 7.27 -9.42 15.03
C GLN A 142 7.68 -10.74 15.71
N SER A 143 6.90 -11.23 16.64
CA SER A 143 7.22 -12.48 17.35
C SER A 143 6.99 -13.74 16.52
N SER A 144 6.26 -13.66 15.42
CA SER A 144 6.01 -14.79 14.50
C SER A 144 7.11 -14.98 13.46
N ARG A 145 8.14 -14.16 13.47
CA ARG A 145 9.25 -14.19 12.52
C ARG A 145 10.45 -14.98 13.01
#